data_3e3b267a61b3152542247bf0b9aff7db
#
_entry.id   3e3b267a61b3152542247bf0b9aff7db
#
_cell.length_a   1.000
_cell.length_b   1.000
_cell.length_c   1.000
_cell.angle_alpha   90.00
_cell.angle_beta   90.00
_cell.angle_gamma   90.00
#
_symmetry.space_group_name_H-M   'P 1'
#
loop_
_entity.id
_entity.type
_entity.pdbx_description
1 polymer ?
#
loop_
_entity_poly.entity_id
_entity_poly.type
_entity_poly.pdbx_seq_one_letter_code
_entity_poly.pdbx_strand_id
1 'polypeptide(L)'
;MNLRFKETFTGKVVNKRLTFNTGMDEFPRYVLEYLIDNYCSEENFQEDFERVKRRLRENFVHGAESERIRSYIREHREHTIIANLEVRLVETEDKYWGSIGAINESFVNIPEPLVKQYPMLLAGGMWGTITLTYDESEVHNKKIRPFKVTDFTPFQISMIDLNEFIEKRKLFDDQEWLGILVNSFGLNPEKMTRRENLLYISRAIPLVESNHNMIELGPRETGKTYLFRNVSYYAHVLSGGKATPAGLFINLNTGNVGLVGTREAIVFDEIANTDFTDPKAMVSIMQGYMQDGKFSRGKKEILAFGSIVLVGNLDIQGKLPHEKYYHLFEPLPSFLQVEALIDRLHYYLPGGEIPKISPEGASQDYGFITDYFCEIMHELRKIDVSGPIKNRFELFDHSGTGPGLTSRDVRAIYKTLSGLLKLMYPHGEVSDTQLEELVSLAIEGRQRIRNQLHLMAPGEYAPVQISARMIKSGKVITPTLIEGDRKVHIQLPTQALVGEVTGLAVAGEQGVILRFETQASKGHGRIVPLGSIQRVMRESIEAAAQYIKVYAPDLGIAADLAENFDLAVLATMMAIPKEGP
;
A
#
# COMPACT_ATOMS: atom_id res chain seq x y z
N MET A 1 -13.55 24.77 16.24
CA MET A 1 -12.51 24.30 15.31
C MET A 1 -12.93 24.54 13.86
N ASN A 2 -14.08 24.08 13.44
CA ASN A 2 -14.54 24.04 12.06
C ASN A 2 -14.68 25.37 11.34
N LEU A 3 -15.25 26.39 11.97
CA LEU A 3 -15.36 27.72 11.38
C LEU A 3 -13.97 28.37 11.21
N ARG A 4 -13.11 28.28 12.23
CA ARG A 4 -11.73 28.82 12.15
C ARG A 4 -10.94 28.15 11.01
N PHE A 5 -11.09 26.82 10.82
CA PHE A 5 -10.43 26.11 9.73
C PHE A 5 -10.93 26.56 8.36
N LYS A 6 -12.26 26.66 8.18
CA LYS A 6 -12.88 27.15 6.93
C LYS A 6 -12.44 28.61 6.61
N GLU A 7 -12.39 29.48 7.61
CA GLU A 7 -11.94 30.85 7.44
C GLU A 7 -10.45 30.97 7.11
N THR A 8 -9.61 30.14 7.79
CA THR A 8 -8.16 30.13 7.56
C THR A 8 -7.80 29.65 6.16
N PHE A 9 -8.47 28.61 5.67
CA PHE A 9 -8.21 27.99 4.37
C PHE A 9 -9.36 28.22 3.38
N THR A 10 -9.86 29.46 3.30
CA THR A 10 -10.98 29.81 2.42
C THR A 10 -10.76 29.32 0.99
N GLY A 11 -11.78 28.66 0.40
CA GLY A 11 -11.74 28.09 -0.95
C GLY A 11 -10.86 26.85 -1.10
N LYS A 12 -10.35 26.27 0.01
CA LYS A 12 -9.48 25.09 0.02
C LYS A 12 -10.05 23.96 0.89
N VAL A 13 -11.26 24.15 1.41
CA VAL A 13 -11.88 23.30 2.42
C VAL A 13 -13.31 22.98 2.02
N VAL A 14 -13.70 21.71 2.12
CA VAL A 14 -15.05 21.23 1.82
C VAL A 14 -15.64 20.48 3.01
N ASN A 15 -16.96 20.54 3.18
CA ASN A 15 -17.66 19.73 4.15
C ASN A 15 -17.69 18.27 3.69
N LYS A 16 -16.86 17.40 4.29
CA LYS A 16 -16.72 15.99 3.89
C LYS A 16 -17.99 15.17 4.07
N ARG A 17 -18.86 15.55 4.98
CA ARG A 17 -20.19 14.92 5.13
C ARG A 17 -20.98 14.94 3.84
N LEU A 18 -20.91 16.04 3.08
CA LEU A 18 -21.66 16.22 1.84
C LEU A 18 -21.10 15.40 0.68
N THR A 19 -19.87 14.92 0.79
CA THR A 19 -19.16 14.20 -0.26
C THR A 19 -19.21 12.67 -0.11
N PHE A 20 -19.74 12.15 1.00
CA PHE A 20 -19.95 10.72 1.21
C PHE A 20 -21.33 10.27 0.70
N ASN A 21 -21.41 9.03 0.20
CA ASN A 21 -22.65 8.40 -0.26
C ASN A 21 -23.40 9.20 -1.34
N THR A 22 -22.68 9.83 -2.23
CA THR A 22 -23.24 10.62 -3.33
C THR A 22 -23.92 9.75 -4.39
N GLY A 23 -23.68 8.44 -4.40
CA GLY A 23 -24.11 7.52 -5.46
C GLY A 23 -23.46 7.81 -6.82
N MET A 24 -22.25 8.37 -6.81
CA MET A 24 -21.48 8.79 -7.97
C MET A 24 -20.06 8.22 -7.90
N ASP A 25 -19.95 6.92 -7.57
CA ASP A 25 -18.66 6.23 -7.35
C ASP A 25 -17.81 6.08 -8.64
N GLU A 26 -18.41 6.32 -9.79
CA GLU A 26 -17.73 6.36 -11.09
C GLU A 26 -16.80 7.57 -11.27
N PHE A 27 -16.97 8.62 -10.45
CA PHE A 27 -16.15 9.82 -10.52
C PHE A 27 -15.06 9.81 -9.46
N PRO A 28 -13.85 10.28 -9.79
CA PRO A 28 -12.84 10.54 -8.78
C PRO A 28 -13.36 11.50 -7.72
N ARG A 29 -13.07 11.21 -6.46
CA ARG A 29 -13.60 11.98 -5.32
C ARG A 29 -13.29 13.47 -5.42
N TYR A 30 -12.08 13.84 -5.84
CA TYR A 30 -11.69 15.23 -5.97
C TYR A 30 -12.53 16.02 -7.00
N VAL A 31 -13.00 15.34 -8.05
CA VAL A 31 -13.93 15.93 -9.04
C VAL A 31 -15.27 16.26 -8.37
N LEU A 32 -15.80 15.32 -7.59
CA LEU A 32 -17.05 15.53 -6.85
C LEU A 32 -16.90 16.64 -5.80
N GLU A 33 -15.80 16.65 -5.05
CA GLU A 33 -15.54 17.68 -4.05
C GLU A 33 -15.41 19.07 -4.68
N TYR A 34 -14.70 19.19 -5.80
CA TYR A 34 -14.62 20.44 -6.55
C TYR A 34 -16.01 20.94 -6.99
N LEU A 35 -16.82 20.07 -7.53
CA LEU A 35 -18.16 20.43 -8.00
C LEU A 35 -19.10 20.79 -6.85
N ILE A 36 -19.02 20.07 -5.74
CA ILE A 36 -19.80 20.37 -4.53
C ILE A 36 -19.39 21.73 -3.95
N ASP A 37 -18.11 22.01 -3.82
CA ASP A 37 -17.64 23.26 -3.26
C ASP A 37 -18.02 24.48 -4.12
N ASN A 38 -17.95 24.35 -5.45
CA ASN A 38 -18.20 25.45 -6.37
C ASN A 38 -19.69 25.66 -6.72
N TYR A 39 -20.53 24.61 -6.65
CA TYR A 39 -21.88 24.66 -7.19
C TYR A 39 -22.97 24.30 -6.18
N CYS A 40 -22.63 23.83 -4.96
CA CYS A 40 -23.63 23.49 -3.94
C CYS A 40 -23.49 24.41 -2.73
N SER A 41 -24.59 25.01 -2.32
CA SER A 41 -24.70 25.71 -1.04
C SER A 41 -25.07 24.73 0.08
N GLU A 42 -24.63 25.00 1.31
CA GLU A 42 -25.02 24.16 2.46
C GLU A 42 -26.52 24.24 2.75
N GLU A 43 -27.14 25.38 2.47
CA GLU A 43 -28.58 25.63 2.71
C GLU A 43 -29.47 24.88 1.73
N ASN A 44 -29.09 24.80 0.44
CA ASN A 44 -29.90 24.19 -0.63
C ASN A 44 -29.20 22.97 -1.24
N PHE A 45 -28.36 22.29 -0.47
CA PHE A 45 -27.46 21.23 -0.94
C PHE A 45 -28.17 20.18 -1.83
N GLN A 46 -29.34 19.71 -1.41
CA GLN A 46 -30.07 18.66 -2.14
C GLN A 46 -30.43 19.08 -3.57
N GLU A 47 -30.95 20.30 -3.72
CA GLU A 47 -31.36 20.82 -5.03
C GLU A 47 -30.15 21.13 -5.92
N ASP A 48 -29.14 21.78 -5.36
CA ASP A 48 -27.91 22.12 -6.05
C ASP A 48 -27.16 20.86 -6.50
N PHE A 49 -27.11 19.83 -5.64
CA PHE A 49 -26.45 18.57 -5.94
C PHE A 49 -27.18 17.76 -7.04
N GLU A 50 -28.51 17.79 -7.08
CA GLU A 50 -29.25 17.19 -8.20
C GLU A 50 -28.99 17.91 -9.53
N ARG A 51 -28.72 19.22 -9.51
CA ARG A 51 -28.27 19.96 -10.70
C ARG A 51 -26.86 19.52 -11.13
N VAL A 52 -25.93 19.36 -10.17
CA VAL A 52 -24.57 18.83 -10.41
C VAL A 52 -24.64 17.43 -10.99
N LYS A 53 -25.44 16.52 -10.41
CA LYS A 53 -25.64 15.16 -10.93
C LYS A 53 -26.15 15.15 -12.37
N ARG A 54 -27.13 15.99 -12.67
CA ARG A 54 -27.68 16.10 -14.01
C ARG A 54 -26.58 16.53 -15.00
N ARG A 55 -25.84 17.60 -14.67
CA ARG A 55 -24.76 18.11 -15.52
C ARG A 55 -23.65 17.09 -15.73
N LEU A 56 -23.30 16.32 -14.68
CA LEU A 56 -22.33 15.23 -14.80
C LEU A 56 -22.86 14.15 -15.74
N ARG A 57 -24.08 13.67 -15.57
CA ARG A 57 -24.66 12.62 -16.42
C ARG A 57 -24.82 13.04 -17.88
N GLU A 58 -25.09 14.31 -18.15
CA GLU A 58 -25.24 14.85 -19.49
C GLU A 58 -23.91 14.96 -20.25
N ASN A 59 -22.80 15.20 -19.55
CA ASN A 59 -21.49 15.47 -20.15
C ASN A 59 -20.46 14.35 -19.88
N PHE A 60 -20.77 13.38 -19.03
CA PHE A 60 -19.88 12.26 -18.76
C PHE A 60 -20.07 11.16 -19.79
N VAL A 61 -18.95 10.70 -20.33
CA VAL A 61 -18.93 9.64 -21.36
C VAL A 61 -18.62 8.30 -20.71
N HIS A 62 -19.59 7.41 -20.68
CA HIS A 62 -19.32 6.01 -20.35
C HIS A 62 -18.57 5.33 -21.48
N GLY A 63 -17.56 4.48 -21.16
CA GLY A 63 -16.74 3.81 -22.17
C GLY A 63 -17.53 3.05 -23.25
N ALA A 64 -18.72 2.54 -22.91
CA ALA A 64 -19.65 1.90 -23.85
C ALA A 64 -20.26 2.88 -24.87
N GLU A 65 -20.23 4.18 -24.60
CA GLU A 65 -20.81 5.23 -25.44
C GLU A 65 -19.77 5.96 -26.28
N SER A 66 -18.51 5.58 -26.21
CA SER A 66 -17.40 6.27 -26.86
C SER A 66 -17.63 6.50 -28.36
N GLU A 67 -18.09 5.49 -29.09
CA GLU A 67 -18.35 5.59 -30.53
C GLU A 67 -19.55 6.49 -30.84
N ARG A 68 -20.59 6.47 -29.98
CA ARG A 68 -21.75 7.36 -30.12
C ARG A 68 -21.34 8.82 -29.96
N ILE A 69 -20.53 9.13 -28.97
CA ILE A 69 -20.04 10.49 -28.72
C ILE A 69 -19.10 10.96 -29.84
N ARG A 70 -18.20 10.10 -30.32
CA ARG A 70 -17.36 10.42 -31.48
C ARG A 70 -18.18 10.75 -32.71
N SER A 71 -19.22 9.95 -33.01
CA SER A 71 -20.15 10.21 -34.11
C SER A 71 -20.91 11.53 -33.91
N TYR A 72 -21.35 11.80 -32.67
CA TYR A 72 -22.04 13.04 -32.33
C TYR A 72 -21.15 14.28 -32.54
N ILE A 73 -19.87 14.24 -32.10
CA ILE A 73 -18.91 15.33 -32.31
C ILE A 73 -18.68 15.55 -33.84
N ARG A 74 -18.57 14.47 -34.59
CA ARG A 74 -18.41 14.54 -36.07
C ARG A 74 -19.59 15.23 -36.72
N GLU A 75 -20.82 14.89 -36.32
CA GLU A 75 -22.06 15.41 -36.89
C GLU A 75 -22.30 16.88 -36.52
N HIS A 76 -22.13 17.22 -35.23
CA HIS A 76 -22.42 18.55 -34.69
C HIS A 76 -21.21 19.49 -34.69
N ARG A 77 -20.03 18.99 -35.13
CA ARG A 77 -18.75 19.70 -35.20
C ARG A 77 -18.13 20.13 -33.87
N GLU A 78 -18.90 20.21 -32.81
CA GLU A 78 -18.45 20.57 -31.49
C GLU A 78 -19.27 19.86 -30.41
N HIS A 79 -18.59 19.44 -29.33
CA HIS A 79 -19.25 18.92 -28.14
C HIS A 79 -18.37 19.05 -26.91
N THR A 80 -19.00 19.26 -25.76
CA THR A 80 -18.31 19.37 -24.47
C THR A 80 -18.51 18.10 -23.65
N ILE A 81 -17.41 17.53 -23.18
CA ILE A 81 -17.42 16.33 -22.33
C ILE A 81 -16.67 16.57 -21.03
N ILE A 82 -16.96 15.75 -20.01
CA ILE A 82 -16.21 15.69 -18.77
C ILE A 82 -15.36 14.42 -18.79
N ALA A 83 -14.03 14.58 -18.82
CA ALA A 83 -13.12 13.46 -18.91
C ALA A 83 -11.72 13.81 -18.37
N ASN A 84 -10.86 12.80 -18.25
CA ASN A 84 -9.43 12.99 -18.05
C ASN A 84 -8.74 13.26 -19.39
N LEU A 85 -7.94 14.32 -19.45
CA LEU A 85 -7.10 14.70 -20.60
C LEU A 85 -5.63 14.49 -20.22
N GLU A 86 -4.97 13.56 -20.87
CA GLU A 86 -3.53 13.36 -20.78
C GLU A 86 -2.86 13.88 -22.05
N VAL A 87 -1.71 14.53 -21.91
CA VAL A 87 -0.99 15.12 -23.06
C VAL A 87 0.43 14.58 -23.10
N ARG A 88 0.93 14.33 -24.29
CA ARG A 88 2.31 13.94 -24.56
C ARG A 88 2.89 14.72 -25.72
N LEU A 89 4.18 15.03 -25.65
CA LEU A 89 4.94 15.53 -26.79
C LEU A 89 5.35 14.35 -27.69
N VAL A 90 5.02 14.44 -28.96
CA VAL A 90 5.51 13.50 -29.98
C VAL A 90 6.62 14.19 -30.75
N GLU A 91 7.87 13.93 -30.36
CA GLU A 91 9.08 14.60 -30.88
C GLU A 91 9.21 14.50 -32.40
N THR A 92 8.83 13.36 -33.00
CA THR A 92 8.88 13.15 -34.45
C THR A 92 7.90 14.04 -35.23
N GLU A 93 6.92 14.60 -34.57
CA GLU A 93 5.90 15.47 -35.14
C GLU A 93 6.02 16.92 -34.62
N ASP A 94 6.90 17.14 -33.61
CA ASP A 94 7.06 18.38 -32.87
C ASP A 94 5.71 18.97 -32.42
N LYS A 95 4.85 18.08 -31.88
CA LYS A 95 3.46 18.41 -31.56
C LYS A 95 2.97 17.73 -30.29
N TYR A 96 2.10 18.43 -29.57
CA TYR A 96 1.38 17.88 -28.42
C TYR A 96 0.13 17.12 -28.87
N TRP A 97 0.00 15.90 -28.39
CA TRP A 97 -1.16 15.05 -28.61
C TRP A 97 -1.83 14.67 -27.30
N GLY A 98 -3.15 14.87 -27.27
CA GLY A 98 -3.98 14.47 -26.16
C GLY A 98 -4.47 13.04 -26.29
N SER A 99 -4.62 12.36 -25.16
CA SER A 99 -5.32 11.09 -25.01
C SER A 99 -6.53 11.31 -24.10
N ILE A 100 -7.71 10.87 -24.56
CA ILE A 100 -8.96 10.93 -23.81
C ILE A 100 -9.55 9.52 -23.79
N GLY A 101 -9.34 8.80 -22.67
CA GLY A 101 -9.78 7.42 -22.53
C GLY A 101 -11.29 7.23 -22.65
N ALA A 102 -12.06 8.20 -22.21
CA ALA A 102 -13.53 8.17 -22.27
C ALA A 102 -14.09 8.01 -23.70
N ILE A 103 -13.42 8.57 -24.71
CA ILE A 103 -13.80 8.43 -26.12
C ILE A 103 -12.84 7.52 -26.90
N ASN A 104 -11.97 6.78 -26.21
CA ASN A 104 -10.98 5.89 -26.81
C ASN A 104 -10.13 6.56 -27.91
N GLU A 105 -9.74 7.82 -27.71
CA GLU A 105 -8.94 8.59 -28.65
C GLU A 105 -7.58 8.95 -28.04
N SER A 106 -6.49 8.69 -28.79
CA SER A 106 -5.11 8.89 -28.33
C SER A 106 -4.35 9.96 -29.11
N PHE A 107 -5.00 10.59 -30.09
CA PHE A 107 -4.40 11.59 -30.96
C PHE A 107 -5.35 12.79 -31.15
N VAL A 108 -5.69 13.44 -30.04
CA VAL A 108 -6.43 14.69 -30.04
C VAL A 108 -5.44 15.84 -30.14
N ASN A 109 -5.65 16.75 -31.08
CA ASN A 109 -4.79 17.92 -31.24
C ASN A 109 -4.92 18.88 -30.08
N ILE A 110 -3.80 19.22 -29.43
CA ILE A 110 -3.75 20.09 -28.26
C ILE A 110 -3.03 21.38 -28.61
N PRO A 111 -3.67 22.55 -28.43
CA PRO A 111 -2.99 23.84 -28.59
C PRO A 111 -1.84 24.02 -27.60
N GLU A 112 -0.68 24.45 -28.06
CA GLU A 112 0.50 24.69 -27.21
C GLU A 112 0.23 25.68 -26.05
N PRO A 113 -0.54 26.76 -26.20
CA PRO A 113 -0.89 27.65 -25.10
C PRO A 113 -1.60 26.92 -23.95
N LEU A 114 -2.43 25.91 -24.23
CA LEU A 114 -3.12 25.13 -23.23
C LEU A 114 -2.13 24.32 -22.37
N VAL A 115 -1.12 23.72 -22.99
CA VAL A 115 -0.09 22.96 -22.30
C VAL A 115 0.78 23.85 -21.43
N LYS A 116 1.09 25.06 -21.91
CA LYS A 116 1.82 26.08 -21.13
C LYS A 116 1.02 26.57 -19.92
N GLN A 117 -0.29 26.70 -20.08
CA GLN A 117 -1.19 27.12 -19.00
C GLN A 117 -1.37 26.01 -17.94
N TYR A 118 -1.41 24.74 -18.39
CA TYR A 118 -1.64 23.57 -17.52
C TYR A 118 -0.53 22.52 -17.70
N PRO A 119 0.67 22.73 -17.12
CA PRO A 119 1.80 21.79 -17.27
C PRO A 119 1.50 20.37 -16.76
N MET A 120 0.58 20.24 -15.81
CA MET A 120 0.12 18.96 -15.24
C MET A 120 -0.48 18.02 -16.28
N LEU A 121 -0.96 18.53 -17.41
CA LEU A 121 -1.40 17.71 -18.53
C LEU A 121 -0.31 16.76 -19.03
N LEU A 122 0.97 17.14 -18.89
CA LEU A 122 2.14 16.32 -19.25
C LEU A 122 2.57 15.34 -18.14
N ALA A 123 2.08 15.53 -16.92
CA ALA A 123 2.53 14.78 -15.74
C ALA A 123 1.54 13.68 -15.27
N GLY A 124 0.55 13.34 -16.07
CA GLY A 124 -0.42 12.29 -15.74
C GLY A 124 -1.86 12.65 -16.04
N GLY A 125 -2.05 13.80 -16.68
CA GLY A 125 -3.36 14.29 -17.12
C GLY A 125 -4.12 15.07 -16.05
N MET A 126 -5.20 15.69 -16.49
CA MET A 126 -6.11 16.47 -15.62
C MET A 126 -7.55 16.18 -15.99
N TRP A 127 -8.40 16.06 -14.98
CA TRP A 127 -9.84 16.02 -15.16
C TRP A 127 -10.39 17.44 -15.36
N GLY A 128 -11.33 17.56 -16.31
CA GLY A 128 -11.96 18.84 -16.58
C GLY A 128 -13.10 18.73 -17.56
N THR A 129 -13.68 19.87 -17.83
CA THR A 129 -14.60 20.06 -18.96
C THR A 129 -13.78 20.30 -20.21
N ILE A 130 -13.94 19.45 -21.21
CA ILE A 130 -13.18 19.48 -22.47
C ILE A 130 -14.13 19.79 -23.62
N THR A 131 -13.92 20.87 -24.34
CA THR A 131 -14.64 21.14 -25.58
C THR A 131 -13.83 20.62 -26.75
N LEU A 132 -14.41 19.68 -27.47
CA LEU A 132 -13.83 19.01 -28.62
C LEU A 132 -14.49 19.48 -29.92
N THR A 133 -13.68 19.75 -30.93
CA THR A 133 -14.13 20.02 -32.30
C THR A 133 -13.64 18.94 -33.23
N TYR A 134 -14.36 18.80 -34.36
CA TYR A 134 -14.06 17.84 -35.43
C TYR A 134 -13.74 18.57 -36.73
N ASP A 135 -12.48 18.43 -37.19
CA ASP A 135 -12.01 19.01 -38.45
C ASP A 135 -11.40 17.93 -39.35
N GLU A 136 -12.08 17.62 -40.44
CA GLU A 136 -11.66 16.60 -41.42
C GLU A 136 -10.40 17.02 -42.22
N SER A 137 -10.05 18.30 -42.22
CA SER A 137 -8.87 18.82 -42.91
C SER A 137 -7.56 18.57 -42.16
N GLU A 138 -7.63 18.21 -40.91
CA GLU A 138 -6.46 17.93 -40.05
C GLU A 138 -5.80 16.59 -40.41
N VAL A 139 -4.77 16.66 -41.29
CA VAL A 139 -4.00 15.48 -41.72
C VAL A 139 -2.58 15.56 -41.20
N HIS A 140 -2.18 14.57 -40.39
CA HIS A 140 -0.82 14.43 -39.86
C HIS A 140 -0.22 13.07 -40.26
N ASN A 141 0.98 13.07 -40.83
CA ASN A 141 1.67 11.87 -41.30
C ASN A 141 0.78 10.96 -42.17
N LYS A 142 0.05 11.56 -43.12
CA LYS A 142 -0.91 10.87 -44.00
C LYS A 142 -2.08 10.18 -43.30
N LYS A 143 -2.33 10.49 -42.00
CA LYS A 143 -3.49 10.01 -41.24
C LYS A 143 -4.39 11.19 -40.89
N ILE A 144 -5.69 10.99 -41.05
CA ILE A 144 -6.69 11.97 -40.60
C ILE A 144 -6.76 11.86 -39.07
N ARG A 145 -6.54 13.00 -38.37
CA ARG A 145 -6.62 13.12 -36.91
C ARG A 145 -7.53 14.31 -36.56
N PRO A 146 -8.85 14.12 -36.67
CA PRO A 146 -9.79 15.23 -36.81
C PRO A 146 -10.19 15.87 -35.46
N PHE A 147 -9.88 15.23 -34.32
CA PHE A 147 -10.28 15.75 -33.02
C PHE A 147 -9.27 16.79 -32.51
N LYS A 148 -9.81 17.91 -32.02
CA LYS A 148 -9.02 19.00 -31.44
C LYS A 148 -9.70 19.53 -30.18
N VAL A 149 -8.91 19.82 -29.16
CA VAL A 149 -9.37 20.56 -27.97
C VAL A 149 -9.38 22.05 -28.30
N THR A 150 -10.52 22.68 -28.14
CA THR A 150 -10.70 24.13 -28.32
C THR A 150 -10.77 24.86 -26.99
N ASP A 151 -11.34 24.21 -25.96
CA ASP A 151 -11.39 24.75 -24.61
C ASP A 151 -11.20 23.65 -23.57
N PHE A 152 -10.57 24.00 -22.45
CA PHE A 152 -10.36 23.10 -21.33
C PHE A 152 -10.46 23.86 -20.01
N THR A 153 -11.40 23.48 -19.19
CA THR A 153 -11.56 24.00 -17.84
C THR A 153 -11.28 22.89 -16.84
N PRO A 154 -10.10 22.89 -16.19
CA PRO A 154 -9.75 21.85 -15.23
C PRO A 154 -10.61 21.95 -13.98
N PHE A 155 -10.86 20.78 -13.36
CA PHE A 155 -11.43 20.67 -12.02
C PHE A 155 -10.36 20.66 -10.93
N GLN A 156 -9.10 20.78 -11.31
CA GLN A 156 -7.95 20.72 -10.43
C GLN A 156 -7.38 22.11 -10.18
N ILE A 157 -6.87 22.32 -8.97
CA ILE A 157 -6.19 23.56 -8.61
C ILE A 157 -4.82 23.57 -9.31
N SER A 158 -4.59 24.55 -10.15
CA SER A 158 -3.36 24.63 -10.95
C SER A 158 -2.18 25.26 -10.21
N MET A 159 -2.42 25.99 -9.12
CA MET A 159 -1.37 26.65 -8.34
C MET A 159 -1.66 26.58 -6.85
N ILE A 160 -0.67 26.15 -6.10
CA ILE A 160 -0.70 26.17 -4.63
C ILE A 160 0.46 27.00 -4.09
N ASP A 161 0.26 27.57 -2.92
CA ASP A 161 1.33 28.20 -2.13
C ASP A 161 1.64 27.33 -0.91
N LEU A 162 2.75 26.58 -1.00
CA LEU A 162 3.20 25.73 0.10
C LEU A 162 3.59 26.54 1.34
N ASN A 163 4.16 27.74 1.16
CA ASN A 163 4.55 28.60 2.28
C ASN A 163 3.31 29.11 3.04
N GLU A 164 2.26 29.48 2.31
CA GLU A 164 0.97 29.82 2.91
C GLU A 164 0.41 28.67 3.74
N PHE A 165 0.45 27.44 3.20
CA PHE A 165 0.00 26.25 3.92
C PHE A 165 0.81 26.02 5.21
N ILE A 166 2.13 26.10 5.13
CA ILE A 166 3.05 25.94 6.26
C ILE A 166 2.78 26.98 7.36
N GLU A 167 2.64 28.26 7.01
CA GLU A 167 2.38 29.31 7.99
C GLU A 167 0.99 29.17 8.62
N LYS A 168 -0.03 28.83 7.82
CA LYS A 168 -1.39 28.61 8.34
C LYS A 168 -1.49 27.39 9.26
N ARG A 169 -0.65 26.34 9.05
CA ARG A 169 -0.56 25.19 9.96
C ARG A 169 -0.26 25.64 11.41
N LYS A 170 0.58 26.64 11.61
CA LYS A 170 0.97 27.12 12.95
C LYS A 170 -0.20 27.66 13.78
N LEU A 171 -1.31 27.99 13.15
CA LEU A 171 -2.51 28.48 13.82
C LEU A 171 -3.32 27.38 14.54
N PHE A 172 -2.98 26.11 14.34
CA PHE A 172 -3.70 24.98 14.92
C PHE A 172 -2.80 24.22 15.89
N ASP A 173 -3.38 23.73 16.99
CA ASP A 173 -2.67 22.82 17.86
C ASP A 173 -2.56 21.40 17.22
N ASP A 174 -1.82 20.52 17.86
CA ASP A 174 -1.53 19.19 17.30
C ASP A 174 -2.76 18.30 17.18
N GLN A 175 -3.68 18.38 18.12
CA GLN A 175 -4.88 17.57 18.11
C GLN A 175 -5.86 18.07 17.05
N GLU A 176 -6.01 19.38 16.95
CA GLU A 176 -6.79 20.02 15.89
C GLU A 176 -6.25 19.66 14.51
N TRP A 177 -4.90 19.78 14.33
CA TRP A 177 -4.27 19.52 13.05
C TRP A 177 -4.38 18.04 12.64
N LEU A 178 -4.12 17.12 13.58
CA LEU A 178 -4.31 15.68 13.34
C LEU A 178 -5.76 15.39 12.94
N GLY A 179 -6.72 16.01 13.61
CA GLY A 179 -8.14 15.90 13.25
C GLY A 179 -8.44 16.43 11.84
N ILE A 180 -7.87 17.56 11.45
CA ILE A 180 -8.01 18.14 10.10
C ILE A 180 -7.45 17.17 9.03
N LEU A 181 -6.28 16.56 9.27
CA LEU A 181 -5.69 15.59 8.36
C LEU A 181 -6.57 14.36 8.19
N VAL A 182 -7.05 13.79 9.29
CA VAL A 182 -7.91 12.60 9.26
C VAL A 182 -9.25 12.89 8.58
N ASN A 183 -9.87 14.05 8.86
CA ASN A 183 -11.07 14.51 8.16
C ASN A 183 -10.82 14.69 6.66
N SER A 184 -9.66 15.23 6.28
CA SER A 184 -9.29 15.42 4.86
C SER A 184 -9.18 14.09 4.12
N PHE A 185 -8.74 13.04 4.82
CA PHE A 185 -8.72 11.67 4.29
C PHE A 185 -10.10 10.98 4.35
N GLY A 186 -11.11 11.64 4.91
CA GLY A 186 -12.49 11.20 4.87
C GLY A 186 -12.96 10.39 6.08
N LEU A 187 -12.17 10.28 7.16
CA LEU A 187 -12.58 9.61 8.39
C LEU A 187 -12.86 10.60 9.52
N ASN A 188 -13.64 10.14 10.49
CA ASN A 188 -13.99 10.91 11.69
C ASN A 188 -12.92 10.69 12.79
N PRO A 189 -12.08 11.70 13.11
CA PRO A 189 -11.02 11.57 14.10
C PRO A 189 -11.54 11.34 15.53
N GLU A 190 -12.78 11.74 15.83
CA GLU A 190 -13.37 11.57 17.16
C GLU A 190 -13.76 10.12 17.47
N LYS A 191 -13.89 9.28 16.44
CA LYS A 191 -14.17 7.85 16.58
C LYS A 191 -12.91 7.00 16.75
N MET A 192 -11.74 7.63 16.76
CA MET A 192 -10.44 6.98 16.86
C MET A 192 -9.63 7.59 18.00
N THR A 193 -8.82 6.78 18.64
CA THR A 193 -7.81 7.26 19.58
C THR A 193 -6.73 8.06 18.86
N ARG A 194 -5.95 8.87 19.59
CA ARG A 194 -4.81 9.60 19.03
C ARG A 194 -3.84 8.67 18.29
N ARG A 195 -3.56 7.50 18.87
CA ARG A 195 -2.70 6.49 18.23
C ARG A 195 -3.27 5.98 16.91
N GLU A 196 -4.55 5.63 16.88
CA GLU A 196 -5.22 5.17 15.66
C GLU A 196 -5.24 6.25 14.58
N ASN A 197 -5.44 7.51 14.96
CA ASN A 197 -5.33 8.66 14.04
C ASN A 197 -3.91 8.80 13.48
N LEU A 198 -2.86 8.68 14.29
CA LEU A 198 -1.47 8.73 13.86
C LEU A 198 -1.11 7.56 12.92
N LEU A 199 -1.54 6.35 13.25
CA LEU A 199 -1.38 5.18 12.37
C LEU A 199 -2.11 5.40 11.04
N TYR A 200 -3.31 6.00 11.07
CA TYR A 200 -4.07 6.26 9.86
C TYR A 200 -3.37 7.26 8.93
N ILE A 201 -2.86 8.38 9.45
CA ILE A 201 -2.12 9.34 8.63
C ILE A 201 -0.77 8.79 8.16
N SER A 202 -0.18 7.81 8.85
CA SER A 202 1.07 7.15 8.42
C SER A 202 0.93 6.47 7.05
N ARG A 203 -0.29 6.12 6.62
CA ARG A 203 -0.57 5.64 5.25
C ARG A 203 -0.18 6.65 4.18
N ALA A 204 -0.20 7.95 4.50
CA ALA A 204 0.15 9.01 3.56
C ALA A 204 1.66 9.28 3.45
N ILE A 205 2.50 8.66 4.29
CA ILE A 205 3.96 8.86 4.24
C ILE A 205 4.52 8.62 2.83
N PRO A 206 4.16 7.55 2.10
CA PRO A 206 4.64 7.34 0.73
C PRO A 206 4.30 8.47 -0.26
N LEU A 207 3.32 9.30 0.05
CA LEU A 207 2.91 10.43 -0.78
C LEU A 207 3.72 11.71 -0.50
N VAL A 208 4.31 11.82 0.70
CA VAL A 208 5.10 12.99 1.13
C VAL A 208 6.59 12.68 1.28
N GLU A 209 7.00 11.41 1.18
CA GLU A 209 8.41 11.00 1.31
C GLU A 209 8.81 10.09 0.15
N SER A 210 9.89 10.46 -0.56
CA SER A 210 10.36 9.73 -1.74
C SER A 210 10.97 8.37 -1.38
N ASN A 211 10.71 7.35 -2.20
CA ASN A 211 11.23 5.99 -1.98
C ASN A 211 10.98 5.48 -0.54
N HIS A 212 9.82 5.80 0.04
CA HIS A 212 9.40 5.26 1.31
C HIS A 212 8.62 3.97 1.07
N ASN A 213 9.29 2.84 1.17
CA ASN A 213 8.68 1.53 0.93
C ASN A 213 8.04 1.02 2.21
N MET A 214 6.77 0.69 2.17
CA MET A 214 6.04 0.22 3.34
C MET A 214 5.14 -0.96 3.04
N ILE A 215 4.75 -1.66 4.10
CA ILE A 215 3.77 -2.73 4.06
C ILE A 215 2.69 -2.49 5.10
N GLU A 216 1.45 -2.72 4.72
CA GLU A 216 0.31 -2.76 5.62
C GLU A 216 -0.42 -4.09 5.49
N LEU A 217 -0.40 -4.88 6.55
CA LEU A 217 -1.17 -6.11 6.66
C LEU A 217 -2.19 -5.99 7.79
N GLY A 218 -3.44 -6.33 7.49
CA GLY A 218 -4.52 -6.18 8.46
C GLY A 218 -5.86 -6.68 7.94
N PRO A 219 -6.90 -6.60 8.77
CA PRO A 219 -8.23 -7.10 8.42
C PRO A 219 -8.83 -6.35 7.24
N ARG A 220 -9.85 -6.93 6.63
CA ARG A 220 -10.66 -6.28 5.60
C ARG A 220 -11.41 -5.08 6.18
N GLU A 221 -11.86 -4.16 5.32
CA GLU A 221 -12.73 -3.02 5.65
C GLU A 221 -12.06 -1.92 6.51
N THR A 222 -10.73 -1.88 6.59
CA THR A 222 -10.00 -0.80 7.29
C THR A 222 -9.59 0.35 6.36
N GLY A 223 -10.02 0.32 5.08
CA GLY A 223 -9.74 1.37 4.10
C GLY A 223 -8.28 1.47 3.66
N LYS A 224 -7.53 0.36 3.66
CA LYS A 224 -6.11 0.32 3.30
C LYS A 224 -5.80 1.01 1.96
N THR A 225 -6.59 0.73 0.95
CA THR A 225 -6.42 1.27 -0.41
C THR A 225 -7.23 2.53 -0.69
N TYR A 226 -8.20 2.83 0.16
CA TYR A 226 -9.09 3.98 0.00
C TYR A 226 -8.33 5.31 -0.13
N LEU A 227 -7.36 5.55 0.75
CA LEU A 227 -6.55 6.77 0.72
C LEU A 227 -5.83 6.93 -0.61
N PHE A 228 -5.14 5.89 -1.07
CA PHE A 228 -4.37 5.95 -2.31
C PHE A 228 -5.22 6.10 -3.58
N ARG A 229 -6.46 5.56 -3.57
CA ARG A 229 -7.37 5.69 -4.71
C ARG A 229 -8.07 7.03 -4.78
N ASN A 230 -8.38 7.61 -3.62
CA ASN A 230 -9.30 8.74 -3.54
C ASN A 230 -8.63 10.06 -3.14
N VAL A 231 -7.42 10.02 -2.58
CA VAL A 231 -6.77 11.22 -2.04
C VAL A 231 -5.62 11.71 -2.92
N SER A 232 -5.02 10.84 -3.74
CA SER A 232 -3.90 11.27 -4.58
C SER A 232 -3.96 10.64 -5.98
N TYR A 233 -3.96 11.48 -7.00
CA TYR A 233 -3.80 11.05 -8.39
C TYR A 233 -2.33 10.75 -8.76
N TYR A 234 -1.38 11.07 -7.89
CA TYR A 234 0.03 10.64 -8.01
C TYR A 234 0.25 9.20 -7.54
N ALA A 235 -0.72 8.59 -6.86
CA ALA A 235 -0.70 7.18 -6.53
C ALA A 235 -1.26 6.33 -7.66
N HIS A 236 -0.73 5.11 -7.82
CA HIS A 236 -1.28 4.11 -8.73
C HIS A 236 -1.55 2.82 -7.97
N VAL A 237 -2.81 2.38 -7.95
CA VAL A 237 -3.23 1.18 -7.24
C VAL A 237 -3.39 0.03 -8.24
N LEU A 238 -2.56 -0.98 -8.08
CA LEU A 238 -2.65 -2.26 -8.79
C LEU A 238 -3.52 -3.21 -7.96
N SER A 239 -4.77 -3.40 -8.36
CA SER A 239 -5.71 -4.32 -7.71
C SER A 239 -5.89 -5.57 -8.55
N GLY A 240 -5.25 -6.64 -8.12
CA GLY A 240 -5.24 -7.88 -8.90
C GLY A 240 -4.53 -7.69 -10.25
N GLY A 241 -4.61 -8.71 -11.12
CA GLY A 241 -4.01 -8.66 -12.45
C GLY A 241 -2.50 -8.88 -12.48
N LYS A 242 -1.88 -8.59 -13.64
CA LYS A 242 -0.47 -8.92 -13.90
C LYS A 242 0.45 -7.74 -13.66
N ALA A 243 1.36 -7.89 -12.71
CA ALA A 243 2.49 -6.97 -12.54
C ALA A 243 3.67 -7.46 -13.38
N THR A 244 4.17 -6.61 -14.27
CA THR A 244 5.31 -6.94 -15.14
C THR A 244 6.50 -6.03 -14.88
N PRO A 245 7.75 -6.51 -15.01
CA PRO A 245 8.92 -5.65 -14.94
C PRO A 245 8.92 -4.51 -15.95
N ALA A 246 8.25 -4.70 -17.09
CA ALA A 246 8.11 -3.65 -18.11
C ALA A 246 7.15 -2.53 -17.67
N GLY A 247 6.04 -2.89 -17.05
CA GLY A 247 5.06 -1.92 -16.57
C GLY A 247 5.53 -1.17 -15.33
N LEU A 248 6.26 -1.84 -14.43
CA LEU A 248 6.72 -1.20 -13.18
C LEU A 248 7.99 -0.37 -13.38
N PHE A 249 8.97 -0.84 -14.15
CA PHE A 249 10.30 -0.25 -14.23
C PHE A 249 10.58 0.38 -15.59
N ILE A 250 10.81 -0.41 -16.62
CA ILE A 250 11.06 0.07 -17.98
C ILE A 250 10.63 -0.96 -19.03
N ASN A 251 9.98 -0.50 -20.06
CA ASN A 251 9.68 -1.29 -21.25
C ASN A 251 10.90 -1.27 -22.19
N LEU A 252 11.58 -2.39 -22.33
CA LEU A 252 12.81 -2.49 -23.16
C LEU A 252 12.56 -2.27 -24.66
N ASN A 253 11.35 -2.53 -25.13
CA ASN A 253 11.00 -2.38 -26.55
C ASN A 253 10.76 -0.91 -26.92
N THR A 254 10.13 -0.14 -26.01
CA THR A 254 9.79 1.26 -26.26
C THR A 254 10.74 2.24 -25.57
N GLY A 255 11.51 1.80 -24.58
CA GLY A 255 12.34 2.65 -23.74
C GLY A 255 11.56 3.47 -22.71
N ASN A 256 10.23 3.30 -22.62
CA ASN A 256 9.40 4.07 -21.69
C ASN A 256 9.63 3.62 -20.26
N VAL A 257 9.77 4.61 -19.36
CA VAL A 257 9.87 4.39 -17.92
C VAL A 257 8.52 3.99 -17.37
N GLY A 258 8.50 2.98 -16.49
CA GLY A 258 7.30 2.45 -15.89
C GLY A 258 6.81 3.25 -14.67
N LEU A 259 5.90 2.64 -13.92
CA LEU A 259 5.18 3.29 -12.82
C LEU A 259 6.10 3.90 -11.75
N VAL A 260 7.21 3.25 -11.40
CA VAL A 260 8.13 3.75 -10.36
C VAL A 260 8.79 5.09 -10.72
N GLY A 261 8.89 5.41 -12.00
CA GLY A 261 9.43 6.69 -12.47
C GLY A 261 8.39 7.73 -12.81
N THR A 262 7.10 7.35 -12.84
CA THR A 262 6.00 8.24 -13.26
C THR A 262 4.97 8.49 -12.17
N ARG A 263 5.01 7.72 -11.06
CA ARG A 263 4.08 7.84 -9.93
C ARG A 263 4.84 7.98 -8.62
N GLU A 264 4.22 8.61 -7.64
CA GLU A 264 4.80 8.80 -6.31
C GLU A 264 4.63 7.59 -5.40
N ALA A 265 3.50 6.92 -5.50
CA ALA A 265 3.22 5.68 -4.79
C ALA A 265 2.66 4.61 -5.73
N ILE A 266 3.27 3.45 -5.72
CA ILE A 266 2.80 2.25 -6.41
C ILE A 266 2.30 1.28 -5.36
N VAL A 267 0.99 1.10 -5.32
CA VAL A 267 0.29 0.34 -4.29
C VAL A 267 -0.15 -1.00 -4.86
N PHE A 268 0.40 -2.07 -4.34
CA PHE A 268 -0.06 -3.42 -4.64
C PHE A 268 -1.18 -3.79 -3.68
N ASP A 269 -2.41 -3.69 -4.16
CA ASP A 269 -3.60 -4.06 -3.40
C ASP A 269 -3.84 -5.56 -3.53
N GLU A 270 -4.23 -6.20 -2.42
CA GLU A 270 -4.37 -7.66 -2.36
C GLU A 270 -3.12 -8.39 -2.86
N ILE A 271 -1.96 -8.01 -2.34
CA ILE A 271 -0.65 -8.51 -2.79
C ILE A 271 -0.58 -10.05 -2.88
N ALA A 272 -1.33 -10.77 -2.04
CA ALA A 272 -1.43 -12.22 -2.07
C ALA A 272 -1.97 -12.77 -3.40
N ASN A 273 -2.79 -11.99 -4.11
CA ASN A 273 -3.48 -12.37 -5.33
C ASN A 273 -2.86 -11.73 -6.59
N THR A 274 -1.79 -10.96 -6.44
CA THR A 274 -1.13 -10.31 -7.58
C THR A 274 -0.30 -11.34 -8.35
N ASP A 275 -0.54 -11.45 -9.66
CA ASP A 275 0.23 -12.31 -10.58
C ASP A 275 1.46 -11.54 -11.12
N PHE A 276 2.65 -12.06 -10.82
CA PHE A 276 3.91 -11.48 -11.30
C PHE A 276 4.45 -12.29 -12.47
N THR A 277 4.59 -11.68 -13.63
CA THR A 277 4.96 -12.36 -14.88
C THR A 277 6.36 -12.98 -14.85
N ASP A 278 7.30 -12.43 -14.09
CA ASP A 278 8.66 -12.96 -13.87
C ASP A 278 9.05 -12.67 -12.43
N PRO A 279 8.64 -13.53 -11.48
CA PRO A 279 8.85 -13.29 -10.07
C PRO A 279 10.32 -13.10 -9.68
N LYS A 280 11.23 -13.88 -10.29
CA LYS A 280 12.68 -13.80 -9.98
C LYS A 280 13.29 -12.48 -10.44
N ALA A 281 13.03 -12.09 -11.69
CA ALA A 281 13.50 -10.81 -12.21
C ALA A 281 12.86 -9.64 -11.45
N MET A 282 11.57 -9.75 -11.12
CA MET A 282 10.85 -8.72 -10.35
C MET A 282 11.50 -8.48 -8.98
N VAL A 283 11.71 -9.53 -8.19
CA VAL A 283 12.34 -9.43 -6.87
C VAL A 283 13.75 -8.83 -6.97
N SER A 284 14.55 -9.29 -7.93
CA SER A 284 15.91 -8.76 -8.13
C SER A 284 15.92 -7.25 -8.43
N ILE A 285 15.04 -6.78 -9.32
CA ILE A 285 14.95 -5.37 -9.68
C ILE A 285 14.37 -4.56 -8.49
N MET A 286 13.34 -5.08 -7.82
CA MET A 286 12.76 -4.44 -6.63
C MET A 286 13.79 -4.27 -5.51
N GLN A 287 14.60 -5.28 -5.24
CA GLN A 287 15.66 -5.21 -4.23
C GLN A 287 16.66 -4.08 -4.54
N GLY A 288 17.13 -3.97 -5.78
CA GLY A 288 17.99 -2.86 -6.19
C GLY A 288 17.31 -1.51 -6.02
N TYR A 289 16.13 -1.38 -6.58
CA TYR A 289 15.33 -0.16 -6.54
C TYR A 289 14.99 0.32 -5.12
N MET A 290 14.52 -0.57 -4.27
CA MET A 290 14.15 -0.24 -2.88
C MET A 290 15.36 0.17 -2.02
N GLN A 291 16.57 -0.19 -2.43
CA GLN A 291 17.80 0.15 -1.71
C GLN A 291 18.15 1.65 -1.86
N ASP A 292 18.12 2.21 -3.06
CA ASP A 292 18.61 3.57 -3.34
C ASP A 292 17.83 4.35 -4.40
N GLY A 293 16.69 3.82 -4.87
CA GLY A 293 15.87 4.44 -5.91
C GLY A 293 16.39 4.24 -7.32
N LYS A 294 17.43 3.43 -7.49
CA LYS A 294 18.04 3.14 -8.80
C LYS A 294 17.65 1.75 -9.28
N PHE A 295 17.46 1.63 -10.55
CA PHE A 295 17.31 0.33 -11.18
C PHE A 295 17.94 0.33 -12.56
N SER A 296 18.46 -0.84 -12.95
CA SER A 296 19.02 -1.08 -14.27
C SER A 296 18.21 -2.15 -14.96
N ARG A 297 17.76 -1.87 -16.18
CA ARG A 297 17.17 -2.85 -17.06
C ARG A 297 17.64 -2.58 -18.49
N GLY A 298 18.38 -3.54 -19.07
CA GLY A 298 19.12 -3.29 -20.31
C GLY A 298 20.39 -2.49 -20.05
N LYS A 299 20.65 -1.46 -20.86
CA LYS A 299 21.91 -0.67 -20.82
C LYS A 299 21.79 0.64 -20.01
N LYS A 300 20.62 0.99 -19.50
CA LYS A 300 20.38 2.27 -18.81
C LYS A 300 20.16 2.05 -17.33
N GLU A 301 20.86 2.83 -16.50
CA GLU A 301 20.52 3.02 -15.09
C GLU A 301 19.56 4.21 -14.99
N ILE A 302 18.47 4.05 -14.24
CA ILE A 302 17.43 5.06 -14.05
C ILE A 302 17.27 5.32 -12.56
N LEU A 303 17.24 6.59 -12.19
CA LEU A 303 16.86 7.05 -10.86
C LEU A 303 15.38 7.38 -10.87
N ALA A 304 14.65 6.84 -9.91
CA ALA A 304 13.23 7.08 -9.74
C ALA A 304 12.87 7.26 -8.25
N PHE A 305 11.73 7.87 -7.99
CA PHE A 305 11.36 8.34 -6.65
C PHE A 305 10.05 7.73 -6.12
N GLY A 306 9.39 6.88 -6.89
CA GLY A 306 8.15 6.22 -6.49
C GLY A 306 8.34 5.31 -5.28
N SER A 307 7.42 5.38 -4.34
CA SER A 307 7.38 4.52 -3.15
C SER A 307 6.63 3.24 -3.46
N ILE A 308 7.13 2.09 -3.01
CA ILE A 308 6.43 0.81 -3.14
C ILE A 308 5.63 0.56 -1.86
N VAL A 309 4.33 0.32 -2.02
CA VAL A 309 3.41 0.05 -0.93
C VAL A 309 2.77 -1.32 -1.14
N LEU A 310 2.99 -2.23 -0.21
CA LEU A 310 2.39 -3.57 -0.23
C LEU A 310 1.19 -3.59 0.72
N VAL A 311 0.02 -3.93 0.21
CA VAL A 311 -1.20 -3.99 1.01
C VAL A 311 -1.79 -5.39 0.91
N GLY A 312 -2.08 -5.98 2.08
CA GLY A 312 -2.61 -7.33 2.13
C GLY A 312 -3.58 -7.55 3.29
N ASN A 313 -4.26 -8.68 3.24
CA ASN A 313 -5.13 -9.11 4.31
C ASN A 313 -4.36 -10.01 5.27
N LEU A 314 -4.57 -9.78 6.56
CA LEU A 314 -4.06 -10.58 7.66
C LEU A 314 -5.22 -10.84 8.61
N ASP A 315 -5.48 -12.11 8.92
CA ASP A 315 -6.49 -12.44 9.91
C ASP A 315 -5.98 -12.06 11.30
N ILE A 316 -6.84 -11.45 12.07
CA ILE A 316 -6.53 -10.97 13.42
C ILE A 316 -7.48 -11.57 14.46
N GLN A 317 -7.00 -11.70 15.67
CA GLN A 317 -7.76 -12.04 16.87
C GLN A 317 -7.62 -10.89 17.87
N GLY A 318 -8.68 -10.10 18.02
CA GLY A 318 -8.58 -8.80 18.70
C GLY A 318 -7.73 -7.82 17.88
N LYS A 319 -6.62 -7.35 18.44
CA LYS A 319 -5.62 -6.50 17.77
C LYS A 319 -4.37 -7.28 17.31
N LEU A 320 -4.31 -8.57 17.60
CA LEU A 320 -3.16 -9.42 17.34
C LEU A 320 -3.36 -10.23 16.05
N PRO A 321 -2.30 -10.54 15.31
CA PRO A 321 -2.37 -11.51 14.22
C PRO A 321 -2.83 -12.88 14.73
N HIS A 322 -3.60 -13.59 13.91
CA HIS A 322 -4.09 -14.92 14.27
C HIS A 322 -2.92 -15.90 14.46
N GLU A 323 -3.03 -16.80 15.42
CA GLU A 323 -1.98 -17.78 15.79
C GLU A 323 -1.55 -18.73 14.66
N LYS A 324 -2.34 -18.86 13.60
CA LYS A 324 -1.98 -19.65 12.42
C LYS A 324 -0.75 -19.15 11.67
N TYR A 325 -0.41 -17.87 11.83
CA TYR A 325 0.75 -17.27 11.16
C TYR A 325 2.00 -17.41 12.02
N TYR A 326 3.02 -18.02 11.46
CA TYR A 326 4.33 -18.10 12.11
C TYR A 326 5.04 -16.75 12.10
N HIS A 327 4.97 -16.02 10.97
CA HIS A 327 5.47 -14.66 10.87
C HIS A 327 4.48 -13.76 10.11
N LEU A 328 4.60 -12.44 10.29
CA LEU A 328 3.66 -11.46 9.73
C LEU A 328 3.63 -11.43 8.20
N PHE A 329 4.67 -11.90 7.52
CA PHE A 329 4.77 -11.87 6.06
C PHE A 329 4.24 -13.12 5.35
N GLU A 330 3.72 -14.11 6.07
CA GLU A 330 3.12 -15.32 5.45
C GLU A 330 2.00 -15.03 4.44
N PRO A 331 1.18 -13.96 4.59
CA PRO A 331 0.20 -13.62 3.57
C PRO A 331 0.79 -13.17 2.23
N LEU A 332 2.09 -12.84 2.15
CA LEU A 332 2.74 -12.51 0.90
C LEU A 332 2.96 -13.77 0.03
N PRO A 333 2.99 -13.64 -1.31
CA PRO A 333 3.49 -14.69 -2.18
C PRO A 333 4.91 -15.13 -1.76
N SER A 334 5.19 -16.41 -1.83
CA SER A 334 6.46 -16.99 -1.33
C SER A 334 7.72 -16.33 -1.90
N PHE A 335 7.69 -15.93 -3.16
CA PHE A 335 8.82 -15.24 -3.81
C PHE A 335 9.06 -13.81 -3.27
N LEU A 336 8.09 -13.18 -2.57
CA LEU A 336 8.27 -11.90 -1.88
C LEU A 336 8.70 -12.08 -0.41
N GLN A 337 8.63 -13.30 0.12
CA GLN A 337 9.05 -13.60 1.50
C GLN A 337 10.57 -13.77 1.59
N VAL A 338 11.32 -13.04 0.79
CA VAL A 338 12.79 -13.04 0.79
C VAL A 338 13.28 -11.97 1.77
N GLU A 339 14.10 -12.36 2.72
CA GLU A 339 14.60 -11.51 3.81
C GLU A 339 15.28 -10.25 3.27
N ALA A 340 16.07 -10.40 2.21
CA ALA A 340 16.74 -9.27 1.57
C ALA A 340 15.77 -8.24 0.95
N LEU A 341 14.55 -8.63 0.53
CA LEU A 341 13.51 -7.72 0.09
C LEU A 341 12.82 -7.06 1.30
N ILE A 342 12.47 -7.87 2.30
CA ILE A 342 11.78 -7.44 3.51
C ILE A 342 12.62 -6.43 4.29
N ASP A 343 13.94 -6.65 4.38
CA ASP A 343 14.87 -5.72 5.05
C ASP A 343 14.93 -4.32 4.39
N ARG A 344 14.45 -4.18 3.16
CA ARG A 344 14.36 -2.90 2.44
C ARG A 344 13.03 -2.16 2.63
N LEU A 345 12.08 -2.77 3.33
CA LEU A 345 10.89 -2.07 3.79
C LEU A 345 11.27 -1.10 4.92
N HIS A 346 10.77 0.12 4.84
CA HIS A 346 11.04 1.13 5.85
C HIS A 346 10.07 1.02 7.03
N TYR A 347 8.82 0.66 6.76
CA TYR A 347 7.76 0.72 7.75
C TYR A 347 6.77 -0.44 7.59
N TYR A 348 6.48 -1.13 8.69
CA TYR A 348 5.35 -2.04 8.81
C TYR A 348 4.22 -1.33 9.55
N LEU A 349 3.14 -1.03 8.86
CA LEU A 349 1.93 -0.45 9.45
C LEU A 349 1.04 -1.57 9.99
N PRO A 350 0.76 -1.59 11.32
CA PRO A 350 -0.06 -2.63 11.93
C PRO A 350 -1.55 -2.41 11.61
N GLY A 351 -2.01 -2.92 10.49
CA GLY A 351 -3.40 -2.76 10.04
C GLY A 351 -4.45 -3.34 11.00
N GLY A 352 -4.04 -4.25 11.89
CA GLY A 352 -4.90 -4.80 12.96
C GLY A 352 -5.24 -3.80 14.07
N GLU A 353 -4.49 -2.72 14.20
CA GLU A 353 -4.75 -1.66 15.17
C GLU A 353 -5.66 -0.56 14.61
N ILE A 354 -5.88 -0.54 13.29
CA ILE A 354 -6.75 0.44 12.65
C ILE A 354 -8.18 -0.09 12.64
N PRO A 355 -9.15 0.69 13.16
CA PRO A 355 -10.52 0.23 13.22
C PRO A 355 -11.14 0.03 11.82
N LYS A 356 -12.12 -0.85 11.74
CA LYS A 356 -12.92 -1.02 10.52
C LYS A 356 -13.71 0.25 10.25
N ILE A 357 -13.82 0.61 8.98
CA ILE A 357 -14.62 1.76 8.57
C ILE A 357 -16.10 1.39 8.67
N SER A 358 -16.84 2.15 9.46
CA SER A 358 -18.29 2.11 9.50
C SER A 358 -18.87 3.40 8.91
N PRO A 359 -20.16 3.44 8.54
CA PRO A 359 -20.80 4.69 8.10
C PRO A 359 -20.66 5.85 9.11
N GLU A 360 -20.66 5.53 10.42
CA GLU A 360 -20.46 6.50 11.50
C GLU A 360 -18.99 6.92 11.66
N GLY A 361 -18.06 6.12 11.13
CA GLY A 361 -16.62 6.41 11.08
C GLY A 361 -16.23 7.33 9.92
N ALA A 362 -17.14 7.65 9.01
CA ALA A 362 -16.92 8.63 7.96
C ALA A 362 -16.85 10.05 8.53
N SER A 363 -16.05 10.92 7.92
CA SER A 363 -15.93 12.32 8.33
C SER A 363 -17.28 13.02 8.30
N GLN A 364 -17.61 13.72 9.38
CA GLN A 364 -18.81 14.52 9.54
C GLN A 364 -18.50 16.03 9.47
N ASP A 365 -17.27 16.38 9.14
CA ASP A 365 -16.72 17.69 9.33
C ASP A 365 -15.95 18.22 8.11
N TYR A 366 -15.40 19.43 8.22
CA TYR A 366 -14.59 20.02 7.17
C TYR A 366 -13.23 19.34 7.07
N GLY A 367 -12.78 19.12 5.84
CA GLY A 367 -11.45 18.69 5.47
C GLY A 367 -10.95 19.43 4.25
N PHE A 368 -9.67 19.36 3.94
CA PHE A 368 -9.15 19.94 2.71
C PHE A 368 -9.84 19.32 1.48
N ILE A 369 -10.09 20.12 0.47
CA ILE A 369 -10.45 19.62 -0.85
C ILE A 369 -9.34 18.68 -1.30
N THR A 370 -9.71 17.51 -1.74
CA THR A 370 -8.76 16.42 -2.02
C THR A 370 -7.70 16.83 -3.05
N ASP A 371 -8.09 17.58 -4.08
CA ASP A 371 -7.17 18.08 -5.09
C ASP A 371 -6.12 19.02 -4.49
N TYR A 372 -6.56 20.04 -3.74
CA TYR A 372 -5.64 20.94 -3.05
C TYR A 372 -4.67 20.20 -2.14
N PHE A 373 -5.17 19.24 -1.37
CA PHE A 373 -4.33 18.49 -0.43
C PHE A 373 -3.37 17.53 -1.14
N CYS A 374 -3.78 16.96 -2.26
CA CYS A 374 -2.92 16.16 -3.12
C CYS A 374 -1.70 16.95 -3.60
N GLU A 375 -1.93 18.17 -4.09
CA GLU A 375 -0.85 19.06 -4.53
C GLU A 375 0.05 19.50 -3.35
N ILE A 376 -0.53 19.79 -2.18
CA ILE A 376 0.25 20.08 -0.96
C ILE A 376 1.17 18.90 -0.62
N MET A 377 0.67 17.67 -0.64
CA MET A 377 1.49 16.48 -0.38
C MET A 377 2.61 16.30 -1.42
N HIS A 378 2.30 16.56 -2.69
CA HIS A 378 3.28 16.56 -3.77
C HIS A 378 4.42 17.56 -3.51
N GLU A 379 4.09 18.78 -3.12
CA GLU A 379 5.11 19.80 -2.81
C GLU A 379 5.87 19.49 -1.50
N LEU A 380 5.20 18.99 -0.47
CA LEU A 380 5.85 18.50 0.76
C LEU A 380 6.90 17.41 0.49
N ARG A 381 6.69 16.61 -0.56
CA ARG A 381 7.64 15.58 -0.96
C ARG A 381 9.00 16.14 -1.37
N LYS A 382 9.03 17.36 -1.89
CA LYS A 382 10.25 18.03 -2.41
C LYS A 382 11.10 18.69 -1.33
N ILE A 383 10.54 18.94 -0.14
CA ILE A 383 11.27 19.58 0.96
C ILE A 383 11.97 18.57 1.86
N ASP A 384 13.07 18.96 2.50
CA ASP A 384 13.76 18.19 3.55
C ASP A 384 13.51 18.85 4.92
N VAL A 385 12.80 18.13 5.78
CA VAL A 385 12.55 18.54 7.17
C VAL A 385 13.42 17.81 8.18
N SER A 386 14.33 16.94 7.72
CA SER A 386 15.15 16.11 8.59
C SER A 386 16.35 16.84 9.22
N GLY A 387 16.82 17.93 8.60
CA GLY A 387 17.99 18.68 9.05
C GLY A 387 17.91 19.12 10.53
N PRO A 388 16.86 19.81 10.97
CA PRO A 388 16.73 20.32 12.34
C PRO A 388 16.64 19.24 13.42
N ILE A 389 16.28 18.02 13.06
CA ILE A 389 16.03 16.94 14.04
C ILE A 389 17.20 15.94 14.17
N LYS A 390 18.13 15.89 13.19
CA LYS A 390 19.25 14.92 13.17
C LYS A 390 20.08 14.89 14.44
N ASN A 391 20.22 16.04 15.11
CA ASN A 391 21.05 16.19 16.31
C ASN A 391 20.21 16.25 17.61
N ARG A 392 18.92 15.87 17.56
CA ARG A 392 18.07 15.92 18.74
C ARG A 392 17.90 14.58 19.45
N PHE A 393 18.19 13.49 18.76
CA PHE A 393 18.19 12.13 19.30
C PHE A 393 19.23 11.25 18.64
N GLU A 394 19.61 10.18 19.31
CA GLU A 394 20.54 9.15 18.84
C GLU A 394 19.82 7.81 18.86
N LEU A 395 19.92 7.06 17.74
CA LEU A 395 19.38 5.70 17.64
C LEU A 395 20.45 4.71 18.09
N PHE A 396 20.05 3.72 18.87
CA PHE A 396 20.95 2.66 19.34
C PHE A 396 20.20 1.35 19.58
N ASP A 397 20.97 0.26 19.65
CA ASP A 397 20.47 -1.04 20.07
C ASP A 397 20.49 -1.12 21.59
N HIS A 398 19.30 -1.19 22.21
CA HIS A 398 19.15 -1.30 23.66
C HIS A 398 19.55 -2.68 24.18
N SER A 399 19.49 -3.73 23.33
CA SER A 399 19.83 -5.09 23.77
C SER A 399 21.33 -5.24 24.12
N GLY A 400 22.19 -4.46 23.49
CA GLY A 400 23.64 -4.46 23.73
C GLY A 400 24.34 -5.78 23.37
N THR A 401 23.63 -6.74 22.80
CA THR A 401 24.13 -8.10 22.56
C THR A 401 24.36 -8.42 21.08
N GLY A 402 23.88 -7.54 20.21
CA GLY A 402 23.91 -7.75 18.75
C GLY A 402 24.96 -6.88 18.02
N PRO A 403 25.04 -7.00 16.69
CA PRO A 403 25.94 -6.19 15.85
C PRO A 403 25.53 -4.71 15.77
N GLY A 404 24.50 -4.31 16.50
CA GLY A 404 23.94 -2.96 16.50
C GLY A 404 22.98 -2.67 15.34
N LEU A 405 22.63 -1.40 15.19
CA LEU A 405 21.73 -0.96 14.11
C LEU A 405 22.46 -0.92 12.77
N THR A 406 21.80 -1.41 11.74
CA THR A 406 22.29 -1.29 10.36
C THR A 406 21.97 0.10 9.79
N SER A 407 22.71 0.49 8.75
CA SER A 407 22.40 1.73 8.01
C SER A 407 20.98 1.75 7.42
N ARG A 408 20.41 0.57 7.13
CA ARG A 408 19.03 0.43 6.67
C ARG A 408 18.02 0.75 7.78
N ASP A 409 18.28 0.31 9.01
CA ASP A 409 17.43 0.62 10.16
C ASP A 409 17.37 2.13 10.39
N VAL A 410 18.54 2.75 10.45
CA VAL A 410 18.67 4.20 10.64
C VAL A 410 17.94 4.95 9.52
N ARG A 411 18.21 4.60 8.26
CA ARG A 411 17.55 5.22 7.09
C ARG A 411 16.04 5.05 7.11
N ALA A 412 15.55 3.86 7.44
CA ALA A 412 14.12 3.56 7.50
C ALA A 412 13.41 4.44 8.53
N ILE A 413 13.98 4.56 9.72
CA ILE A 413 13.41 5.38 10.81
C ILE A 413 13.41 6.85 10.43
N TYR A 414 14.54 7.39 9.90
CA TYR A 414 14.60 8.80 9.49
C TYR A 414 13.64 9.12 8.35
N LYS A 415 13.47 8.23 7.36
CA LYS A 415 12.49 8.43 6.28
C LYS A 415 11.05 8.42 6.79
N THR A 416 10.72 7.49 7.66
CA THR A 416 9.37 7.44 8.28
C THR A 416 9.10 8.69 9.12
N LEU A 417 10.08 9.08 9.95
CA LEU A 417 9.99 10.29 10.76
C LEU A 417 9.88 11.56 9.90
N SER A 418 10.66 11.66 8.81
CA SER A 418 10.54 12.77 7.85
C SER A 418 9.14 12.87 7.28
N GLY A 419 8.55 11.77 6.84
CA GLY A 419 7.18 11.77 6.33
C GLY A 419 6.14 12.19 7.38
N LEU A 420 6.27 11.70 8.62
CA LEU A 420 5.40 12.12 9.72
C LEU A 420 5.54 13.60 10.07
N LEU A 421 6.76 14.13 10.06
CA LEU A 421 7.03 15.55 10.30
C LEU A 421 6.45 16.44 9.18
N LYS A 422 6.57 16.04 7.93
CA LYS A 422 5.98 16.75 6.80
C LYS A 422 4.46 16.85 6.90
N LEU A 423 3.81 15.80 7.39
CA LEU A 423 2.36 15.80 7.62
C LEU A 423 1.96 16.62 8.85
N MET A 424 2.64 16.42 9.98
CA MET A 424 2.23 17.02 11.26
C MET A 424 2.85 18.40 11.51
N TYR A 425 4.10 18.59 11.11
CA TYR A 425 4.89 19.79 11.43
C TYR A 425 5.68 20.29 10.21
N PRO A 426 4.99 20.63 9.09
CA PRO A 426 5.67 21.06 7.87
C PRO A 426 6.51 22.33 8.05
N HIS A 427 6.24 23.12 9.09
CA HIS A 427 7.03 24.29 9.49
C HIS A 427 8.35 23.94 10.20
N GLY A 428 8.61 22.66 10.52
CA GLY A 428 9.84 22.21 11.18
C GLY A 428 9.96 22.52 12.68
N GLU A 429 9.02 23.26 13.25
CA GLU A 429 8.99 23.58 14.68
C GLU A 429 8.28 22.46 15.43
N VAL A 430 9.03 21.66 16.17
CA VAL A 430 8.53 20.51 16.93
C VAL A 430 9.17 20.49 18.31
N SER A 431 8.37 20.38 19.37
CA SER A 431 8.85 20.22 20.74
C SER A 431 9.50 18.86 20.96
N ASP A 432 10.24 18.69 22.05
CA ASP A 432 10.87 17.39 22.34
C ASP A 432 9.81 16.31 22.60
N THR A 433 8.71 16.63 23.26
CA THR A 433 7.61 15.67 23.51
C THR A 433 6.91 15.23 22.24
N GLN A 434 6.64 16.16 21.31
CA GLN A 434 6.05 15.85 20.01
C GLN A 434 7.00 14.98 19.16
N LEU A 435 8.30 15.30 19.19
CA LEU A 435 9.32 14.54 18.50
C LEU A 435 9.44 13.11 19.07
N GLU A 436 9.40 12.95 20.38
CA GLU A 436 9.42 11.65 21.06
C GLU A 436 8.28 10.73 20.59
N GLU A 437 7.05 11.27 20.46
CA GLU A 437 5.91 10.52 19.96
C GLU A 437 6.13 10.02 18.52
N LEU A 438 6.59 10.89 17.62
CA LEU A 438 6.82 10.52 16.23
C LEU A 438 8.03 9.59 16.06
N VAL A 439 9.10 9.78 16.84
CA VAL A 439 10.27 8.90 16.86
C VAL A 439 9.86 7.51 17.34
N SER A 440 9.05 7.42 18.41
CA SER A 440 8.53 6.14 18.89
C SER A 440 7.75 5.40 17.81
N LEU A 441 6.87 6.09 17.08
CA LEU A 441 6.07 5.49 16.02
C LEU A 441 6.93 5.04 14.83
N ALA A 442 7.94 5.83 14.45
CA ALA A 442 8.86 5.48 13.37
C ALA A 442 9.72 4.25 13.70
N ILE A 443 10.22 4.17 14.95
CA ILE A 443 10.97 3.01 15.44
C ILE A 443 10.06 1.77 15.45
N GLU A 444 8.84 1.90 15.92
CA GLU A 444 7.89 0.79 16.07
C GLU A 444 7.67 0.03 14.75
N GLY A 445 7.44 0.74 13.64
CA GLY A 445 7.25 0.11 12.33
C GLY A 445 8.50 -0.61 11.83
N ARG A 446 9.69 -0.06 12.05
CA ARG A 446 10.96 -0.72 11.69
C ARG A 446 11.29 -1.87 12.62
N GLN A 447 11.01 -1.76 13.92
CA GLN A 447 11.20 -2.82 14.89
C GLN A 447 10.39 -4.07 14.53
N ARG A 448 9.12 -3.91 14.07
CA ARG A 448 8.33 -5.05 13.59
C ARG A 448 9.02 -5.79 12.45
N ILE A 449 9.60 -5.07 11.49
CA ILE A 449 10.34 -5.68 10.39
C ILE A 449 11.56 -6.45 10.92
N ARG A 450 12.33 -5.87 11.85
CA ARG A 450 13.50 -6.52 12.44
C ARG A 450 13.13 -7.77 13.23
N ASN A 451 12.04 -7.73 13.99
CA ASN A 451 11.54 -8.90 14.73
C ASN A 451 11.17 -10.05 13.77
N GLN A 452 10.53 -9.73 12.65
CA GLN A 452 10.15 -10.75 11.67
C GLN A 452 11.36 -11.31 10.91
N LEU A 453 12.34 -10.47 10.57
CA LEU A 453 13.59 -10.92 9.94
C LEU A 453 14.36 -11.87 10.87
N HIS A 454 14.44 -11.54 12.18
CA HIS A 454 15.02 -12.46 13.15
C HIS A 454 14.25 -13.77 13.26
N LEU A 455 12.92 -13.71 13.19
CA LEU A 455 12.09 -14.92 13.24
C LEU A 455 12.25 -15.79 11.99
N MET A 456 12.40 -15.18 10.80
CA MET A 456 12.55 -15.88 9.53
C MET A 456 13.97 -16.45 9.32
N ALA A 457 15.00 -15.70 9.71
CA ALA A 457 16.41 -16.07 9.50
C ALA A 457 17.27 -15.65 10.72
N PRO A 458 17.17 -16.36 11.86
CA PRO A 458 17.85 -15.99 13.10
C PRO A 458 19.37 -16.06 13.02
N GLY A 459 19.91 -16.87 12.12
CA GLY A 459 21.35 -16.96 11.89
C GLY A 459 21.93 -15.73 11.17
N GLU A 460 21.13 -15.06 10.33
CA GLU A 460 21.56 -13.86 9.60
C GLU A 460 21.16 -12.57 10.34
N TYR A 461 19.97 -12.56 10.95
CA TYR A 461 19.42 -11.38 11.61
C TYR A 461 19.37 -11.59 13.12
N ALA A 462 20.40 -11.13 13.83
CA ALA A 462 20.40 -11.15 15.29
C ALA A 462 19.24 -10.31 15.87
N PRO A 463 18.75 -10.65 17.09
CA PRO A 463 17.73 -9.86 17.75
C PRO A 463 18.28 -8.46 18.07
N VAL A 464 17.46 -7.44 17.82
CA VAL A 464 17.80 -6.03 18.03
C VAL A 464 16.61 -5.34 18.70
N GLN A 465 16.88 -4.55 19.74
CA GLN A 465 15.91 -3.67 20.37
C GLN A 465 16.20 -2.22 20.00
N ILE A 466 15.53 -1.71 18.97
CA ILE A 466 15.76 -0.35 18.52
C ILE A 466 15.21 0.65 19.52
N SER A 467 16.05 1.57 19.97
CA SER A 467 15.69 2.65 20.89
C SER A 467 16.29 3.97 20.43
N ALA A 468 15.73 5.07 20.90
CA ALA A 468 16.26 6.41 20.74
C ALA A 468 16.58 7.04 22.09
N ARG A 469 17.69 7.78 22.18
CA ARG A 469 18.02 8.62 23.31
C ARG A 469 17.90 10.08 22.91
N MET A 470 17.04 10.83 23.56
CA MET A 470 16.94 12.27 23.37
C MET A 470 18.19 12.94 23.92
N ILE A 471 18.88 13.73 23.10
CA ILE A 471 20.20 14.30 23.47
C ILE A 471 20.06 15.31 24.58
N LYS A 472 19.03 16.16 24.54
CA LYS A 472 18.83 17.23 25.51
C LYS A 472 18.35 16.73 26.89
N SER A 473 17.41 15.78 26.94
CA SER A 473 16.82 15.27 28.18
C SER A 473 17.47 13.99 28.69
N GLY A 474 18.23 13.29 27.85
CA GLY A 474 18.74 11.95 28.13
C GLY A 474 17.66 10.86 28.17
N LYS A 475 16.40 11.20 27.93
CA LYS A 475 15.28 10.26 27.93
C LYS A 475 15.44 9.20 26.85
N VAL A 476 15.25 7.95 27.27
CA VAL A 476 15.26 6.80 26.34
C VAL A 476 13.84 6.46 25.92
N ILE A 477 13.65 6.30 24.64
CA ILE A 477 12.40 5.91 23.98
C ILE A 477 12.60 4.50 23.45
N THR A 478 11.86 3.54 24.00
CA THR A 478 11.80 2.16 23.52
C THR A 478 10.33 1.84 23.30
N PRO A 479 9.86 1.70 22.05
CA PRO A 479 8.46 1.45 21.78
C PRO A 479 8.05 0.07 22.29
N THR A 480 6.86 -0.01 22.87
CA THR A 480 6.23 -1.29 23.21
C THR A 480 5.34 -1.71 22.05
N LEU A 481 5.69 -2.82 21.42
CA LEU A 481 4.90 -3.35 20.31
C LEU A 481 3.67 -4.08 20.86
N ILE A 482 2.52 -3.85 20.24
CA ILE A 482 1.35 -4.71 20.37
C ILE A 482 1.54 -5.90 19.41
N GLU A 483 2.54 -6.71 19.71
CA GLU A 483 2.73 -8.02 19.11
C GLU A 483 2.47 -9.00 20.24
N GLY A 484 1.59 -9.96 20.02
CA GLY A 484 1.42 -11.01 21.02
C GLY A 484 2.79 -11.61 21.31
N ASP A 485 3.07 -11.87 22.59
CA ASP A 485 4.19 -12.74 22.97
C ASP A 485 3.98 -14.04 22.22
N ARG A 486 4.52 -14.11 21.00
CA ARG A 486 4.60 -15.36 20.23
C ARG A 486 5.72 -16.21 20.81
N LYS A 487 5.62 -16.48 22.10
CA LYS A 487 6.15 -17.71 22.62
C LYS A 487 5.31 -18.77 21.92
N VAL A 488 5.93 -19.44 20.98
CA VAL A 488 5.43 -20.73 20.51
C VAL A 488 5.27 -21.52 21.81
N HIS A 489 4.09 -21.50 22.41
CA HIS A 489 3.75 -22.40 23.49
C HIS A 489 3.64 -23.77 22.84
N ILE A 490 4.82 -24.37 22.67
CA ILE A 490 4.91 -25.77 22.33
C ILE A 490 4.35 -26.47 23.55
N GLN A 491 3.06 -26.75 23.52
CA GLN A 491 2.46 -27.62 24.49
C GLN A 491 2.92 -29.03 24.14
N LEU A 492 4.04 -29.42 24.73
CA LEU A 492 4.41 -30.82 24.74
C LEU A 492 3.29 -31.56 25.48
N PRO A 493 2.79 -32.68 24.95
CA PRO A 493 1.80 -33.48 25.66
C PRO A 493 2.38 -33.87 27.02
N THR A 494 1.67 -33.56 28.08
CA THR A 494 2.06 -33.89 29.49
C THR A 494 1.93 -35.37 29.79
N GLN A 495 1.24 -36.11 28.93
CA GLN A 495 1.07 -37.56 28.98
C GLN A 495 1.30 -38.17 27.61
N ALA A 496 1.99 -39.34 27.61
CA ALA A 496 2.13 -40.12 26.38
C ALA A 496 0.77 -40.72 26.00
N LEU A 497 0.33 -40.42 24.78
CA LEU A 497 -0.90 -40.98 24.21
C LEU A 497 -0.54 -42.02 23.15
N VAL A 498 -1.28 -43.13 23.16
CA VAL A 498 -1.10 -44.17 22.16
C VAL A 498 -1.48 -43.63 20.78
N GLY A 499 -0.59 -43.79 19.81
CA GLY A 499 -0.78 -43.28 18.46
C GLY A 499 -0.30 -41.83 18.26
N GLU A 500 0.24 -41.19 19.25
CA GLU A 500 0.81 -39.86 19.13
C GLU A 500 2.32 -39.83 19.30
N VAL A 501 3.02 -39.15 18.41
CA VAL A 501 4.47 -38.95 18.48
C VAL A 501 4.80 -37.51 18.15
N THR A 502 5.68 -36.93 18.97
CA THR A 502 6.25 -35.62 18.72
C THR A 502 7.59 -35.76 18.03
N GLY A 503 7.69 -35.28 16.81
CA GLY A 503 8.91 -35.26 16.02
C GLY A 503 9.54 -33.87 16.03
N LEU A 504 10.85 -33.81 15.88
CA LEU A 504 11.61 -32.58 15.64
C LEU A 504 11.90 -32.46 14.16
N ALA A 505 11.64 -31.32 13.58
CA ALA A 505 11.96 -30.99 12.21
C ALA A 505 12.69 -29.65 12.13
N VAL A 506 13.26 -29.36 10.97
CA VAL A 506 13.92 -28.09 10.69
C VAL A 506 13.16 -27.39 9.58
N ALA A 507 12.75 -26.14 9.82
CA ALA A 507 12.16 -25.26 8.82
C ALA A 507 13.08 -24.05 8.64
N GLY A 508 13.81 -24.01 7.52
CA GLY A 508 14.90 -23.06 7.36
C GLY A 508 16.01 -23.29 8.38
N GLU A 509 16.33 -22.31 9.19
CA GLU A 509 17.33 -22.39 10.28
C GLU A 509 16.72 -22.69 11.65
N GLN A 510 15.41 -22.96 11.75
CA GLN A 510 14.72 -23.17 13.02
C GLN A 510 14.28 -24.61 13.22
N GLY A 511 14.41 -25.08 14.47
CA GLY A 511 13.78 -26.31 14.93
C GLY A 511 12.28 -26.10 15.08
N VAL A 512 11.48 -26.96 14.49
CA VAL A 512 10.02 -26.97 14.67
C VAL A 512 9.59 -28.32 15.24
N ILE A 513 8.51 -28.31 16.01
CA ILE A 513 7.92 -29.53 16.54
C ILE A 513 6.77 -29.94 15.64
N LEU A 514 6.85 -31.17 15.13
CA LEU A 514 5.77 -31.81 14.40
C LEU A 514 5.10 -32.83 15.31
N ARG A 515 3.78 -32.82 15.34
CA ARG A 515 3.01 -33.85 16.02
C ARG A 515 2.41 -34.76 14.97
N PHE A 516 2.63 -36.06 15.15
CA PHE A 516 2.04 -37.10 14.33
C PHE A 516 0.99 -37.82 15.15
N GLU A 517 -0.18 -38.01 14.59
CA GLU A 517 -1.26 -38.80 15.13
C GLU A 517 -1.51 -40.00 14.21
N THR A 518 -1.51 -41.20 14.75
CA THR A 518 -1.73 -42.42 14.01
C THR A 518 -2.96 -43.14 14.52
N GLN A 519 -3.86 -43.48 13.64
CA GLN A 519 -5.05 -44.27 13.95
C GLN A 519 -5.05 -45.56 13.14
N ALA A 520 -5.38 -46.65 13.80
CA ALA A 520 -5.52 -47.96 13.16
C ALA A 520 -7.01 -48.30 13.02
N SER A 521 -7.40 -48.74 11.85
CA SER A 521 -8.75 -49.26 11.57
C SER A 521 -8.69 -50.60 10.86
N LYS A 522 -9.68 -51.48 11.03
CA LYS A 522 -9.74 -52.73 10.26
C LYS A 522 -9.70 -52.47 8.77
N GLY A 523 -8.79 -53.14 8.07
CA GLY A 523 -8.55 -52.89 6.65
C GLY A 523 -7.69 -53.97 6.00
N HIS A 524 -6.85 -53.55 5.07
CA HIS A 524 -6.01 -54.46 4.27
C HIS A 524 -4.52 -54.07 4.29
N GLY A 525 -4.05 -53.47 5.40
CA GLY A 525 -2.66 -53.07 5.56
C GLY A 525 -2.27 -51.80 4.77
N ARG A 526 -3.23 -50.95 4.44
CA ARG A 526 -2.94 -49.69 3.73
C ARG A 526 -2.38 -48.63 4.66
N ILE A 527 -1.48 -47.80 4.13
CA ILE A 527 -0.99 -46.62 4.80
C ILE A 527 -1.63 -45.40 4.14
N VAL A 528 -2.28 -44.58 4.94
CA VAL A 528 -2.99 -43.37 4.47
C VAL A 528 -2.37 -42.13 5.12
N PRO A 529 -1.38 -41.52 4.47
CA PRO A 529 -0.82 -40.24 4.94
C PRO A 529 -1.85 -39.13 4.79
N LEU A 530 -2.09 -38.35 5.86
CA LEU A 530 -3.04 -37.24 5.95
C LEU A 530 -2.33 -35.94 6.32
N GLY A 531 -2.88 -34.82 5.87
CA GLY A 531 -2.28 -33.47 5.98
C GLY A 531 -1.47 -33.09 4.75
N SER A 532 -0.89 -31.89 4.73
CA SER A 532 -0.07 -31.40 3.60
C SER A 532 1.30 -32.07 3.55
N ILE A 533 1.31 -33.40 3.37
CA ILE A 533 2.52 -34.23 3.37
C ILE A 533 3.10 -34.26 1.95
N GLN A 534 4.34 -33.78 1.80
CA GLN A 534 5.09 -33.80 0.55
C GLN A 534 5.71 -35.19 0.28
N ARG A 535 6.30 -35.37 -0.89
CA ARG A 535 6.76 -36.66 -1.39
C ARG A 535 7.73 -37.36 -0.46
N VAL A 536 8.79 -36.66 0.02
CA VAL A 536 9.85 -37.29 0.85
C VAL A 536 9.29 -37.79 2.18
N MET A 537 8.46 -37.00 2.85
CA MET A 537 7.83 -37.40 4.11
C MET A 537 6.83 -38.57 3.90
N ARG A 538 6.14 -38.59 2.76
CA ARG A 538 5.27 -39.73 2.41
C ARG A 538 6.07 -41.02 2.26
N GLU A 539 7.18 -40.97 1.51
CA GLU A 539 8.10 -42.10 1.34
C GLU A 539 8.67 -42.57 2.70
N SER A 540 8.96 -41.63 3.61
CA SER A 540 9.42 -41.94 4.97
C SER A 540 8.36 -42.64 5.82
N ILE A 541 7.10 -42.21 5.74
CA ILE A 541 5.98 -42.85 6.42
C ILE A 541 5.76 -44.29 5.87
N GLU A 542 5.84 -44.46 4.56
CA GLU A 542 5.72 -45.76 3.91
C GLU A 542 6.88 -46.69 4.31
N ALA A 543 8.11 -46.17 4.35
CA ALA A 543 9.29 -46.92 4.79
C ALA A 543 9.18 -47.34 6.26
N ALA A 544 8.74 -46.45 7.16
CA ALA A 544 8.53 -46.75 8.56
C ALA A 544 7.46 -47.81 8.77
N ALA A 545 6.36 -47.73 8.02
CA ALA A 545 5.30 -48.75 8.07
C ALA A 545 5.77 -50.09 7.55
N GLN A 546 6.58 -50.12 6.49
CA GLN A 546 7.18 -51.35 5.98
C GLN A 546 8.16 -51.97 6.98
N TYR A 547 8.96 -51.12 7.68
CA TYR A 547 9.83 -51.58 8.76
C TYR A 547 9.03 -52.29 9.87
N ILE A 548 7.92 -51.68 10.32
CA ILE A 548 7.04 -52.28 11.32
C ILE A 548 6.50 -53.65 10.85
N LYS A 549 6.09 -53.76 9.57
CA LYS A 549 5.61 -55.06 9.01
C LYS A 549 6.68 -56.13 9.05
N VAL A 550 7.92 -55.81 8.67
CA VAL A 550 9.03 -56.78 8.62
C VAL A 550 9.44 -57.25 10.02
N TYR A 551 9.50 -56.33 10.97
CA TYR A 551 9.99 -56.57 12.33
C TYR A 551 8.86 -56.72 13.35
N ALA A 552 7.60 -56.92 12.91
CA ALA A 552 6.45 -57.05 13.79
C ALA A 552 6.64 -58.07 14.92
N PRO A 553 7.19 -59.27 14.70
CA PRO A 553 7.43 -60.23 15.77
C PRO A 553 8.42 -59.72 16.83
N ASP A 554 9.50 -59.07 16.39
CA ASP A 554 10.53 -58.54 17.29
C ASP A 554 10.03 -57.35 18.12
N LEU A 555 9.05 -56.60 17.58
CA LEU A 555 8.36 -55.50 18.23
C LEU A 555 7.19 -55.95 19.13
N GLY A 556 6.93 -57.26 19.21
CA GLY A 556 5.81 -57.82 19.98
C GLY A 556 4.44 -57.55 19.33
N ILE A 557 4.40 -57.26 18.05
CA ILE A 557 3.19 -57.01 17.27
C ILE A 557 2.78 -58.33 16.60
N ALA A 558 1.52 -58.75 16.75
CA ALA A 558 0.99 -59.93 16.08
C ALA A 558 1.02 -59.72 14.56
N ALA A 559 1.54 -60.67 13.82
CA ALA A 559 1.76 -60.58 12.36
C ALA A 559 0.47 -60.25 11.58
N ASP A 560 -0.67 -60.78 12.04
CA ASP A 560 -1.99 -60.54 11.46
C ASP A 560 -2.49 -59.08 11.62
N LEU A 561 -2.02 -58.38 12.64
CA LEU A 561 -2.37 -56.96 12.85
C LEU A 561 -1.78 -56.08 11.76
N ALA A 562 -0.57 -56.35 11.31
CA ALA A 562 0.09 -55.57 10.27
C ALA A 562 -0.56 -55.72 8.88
N GLU A 563 -1.27 -56.81 8.64
CA GLU A 563 -1.95 -57.10 7.37
C GLU A 563 -3.45 -56.73 7.39
N ASN A 564 -4.08 -56.77 8.55
CA ASN A 564 -5.53 -56.61 8.70
C ASN A 564 -5.97 -55.26 9.21
N PHE A 565 -5.03 -54.29 9.36
CA PHE A 565 -5.33 -52.93 9.78
C PHE A 565 -4.75 -51.91 8.81
N ASP A 566 -5.57 -50.94 8.43
CA ASP A 566 -5.14 -49.71 7.75
C ASP A 566 -4.65 -48.70 8.80
N LEU A 567 -3.55 -48.00 8.50
CA LEU A 567 -2.98 -46.97 9.36
C LEU A 567 -3.15 -45.59 8.70
N ALA A 568 -3.91 -44.74 9.33
CA ALA A 568 -3.98 -43.31 8.98
C ALA A 568 -2.94 -42.55 9.79
N VAL A 569 -2.03 -41.86 9.12
CA VAL A 569 -0.96 -41.05 9.75
C VAL A 569 -1.19 -39.59 9.43
N LEU A 570 -1.62 -38.82 10.40
CA LEU A 570 -1.87 -37.37 10.31
C LEU A 570 -0.68 -36.60 10.86
N ALA A 571 -0.06 -35.78 10.03
CA ALA A 571 0.84 -34.75 10.53
C ALA A 571 0.03 -33.48 10.86
N THR A 572 -0.07 -33.12 12.14
CA THR A 572 -0.78 -31.92 12.58
C THR A 572 -0.10 -30.66 12.02
N MET A 573 -0.76 -29.51 12.02
CA MET A 573 -0.39 -28.29 11.28
C MET A 573 -0.64 -28.43 9.77
N MET A 574 -1.88 -28.71 9.37
CA MET A 574 -2.28 -29.03 7.99
C MET A 574 -1.93 -27.97 6.94
N ALA A 575 -1.76 -26.70 7.34
CA ALA A 575 -1.55 -25.58 6.42
C ALA A 575 -0.12 -25.46 5.88
N ILE A 576 0.87 -26.12 6.49
CA ILE A 576 2.28 -26.02 6.11
C ILE A 576 2.67 -27.27 5.34
N PRO A 577 3.19 -27.15 4.10
CA PRO A 577 3.76 -28.28 3.37
C PRO A 577 4.92 -28.90 4.16
N LYS A 578 4.91 -30.23 4.35
CA LYS A 578 5.90 -30.95 5.13
C LYS A 578 6.75 -31.79 4.20
N GLU A 579 8.01 -31.42 4.08
CA GLU A 579 9.03 -32.13 3.31
C GLU A 579 10.19 -32.48 4.24
N GLY A 580 10.64 -33.70 4.19
CA GLY A 580 11.76 -34.20 5.00
C GLY A 580 11.63 -35.68 5.29
N PRO A 581 12.76 -36.35 5.63
CA PRO A 581 12.78 -37.78 5.96
C PRO A 581 12.00 -38.10 7.23
#